data_ba0633ce5fec0202125e52c11c00bd82
#
_entry.id   ba0633ce5fec0202125e52c11c00bd82
#
_cell.length_a   1.000
_cell.length_b   1.000
_cell.length_c   1.000
_cell.angle_alpha   90.00
_cell.angle_beta   90.00
_cell.angle_gamma   90.00
#
_symmetry.space_group_name_H-M   'P 1'
#
loop_
_entity.id
_entity.type
_entity.pdbx_description
1 polymer ?
#
loop_
_entity_poly.entity_id
_entity_poly.type
_entity_poly.pdbx_seq_one_letter_code
_entity_poly.pdbx_strand_id
1 'polypeptide(L)'
;MGYFEMSKLALKWALTKPPTTRYPFEPRQPIAGSRGQIVFTKDNCVYCTVCAKKCPTGALLVNRAQKKWAIDRFRCIHCGYCVELCPKKSLTMVEGHGSPAVTRDREFH
;
A
#
# COMPACT_ATOMS: atom_id res chain seq x y z
N MET A 1 -33.32 -29.52 13.45
CA MET A 1 -32.04 -29.19 14.13
C MET A 1 -32.19 -29.63 15.59
N GLY A 2 -31.39 -30.58 16.04
CA GLY A 2 -31.43 -31.03 17.43
C GLY A 2 -30.62 -30.09 18.33
N TYR A 3 -31.02 -29.91 19.57
CA TYR A 3 -30.33 -29.11 20.58
C TYR A 3 -28.85 -29.52 20.77
N PHE A 4 -28.52 -30.77 20.44
CA PHE A 4 -27.15 -31.29 20.54
C PHE A 4 -26.20 -30.85 19.40
N GLU A 5 -26.69 -30.32 18.30
CA GLU A 5 -25.81 -29.85 17.21
C GLU A 5 -25.02 -28.58 17.60
N MET A 6 -25.66 -27.70 18.33
CA MET A 6 -24.98 -26.49 18.86
C MET A 6 -23.90 -26.84 19.87
N SER A 7 -24.17 -27.78 20.79
CA SER A 7 -23.19 -28.21 21.79
C SER A 7 -22.01 -28.96 21.16
N LYS A 8 -22.25 -29.81 20.17
CA LYS A 8 -21.19 -30.47 19.39
C LYS A 8 -20.31 -29.44 18.65
N LEU A 9 -20.95 -28.44 18.04
CA LEU A 9 -20.22 -27.37 17.35
C LEU A 9 -19.36 -26.55 18.31
N ALA A 10 -19.91 -26.17 19.45
CA ALA A 10 -19.19 -25.45 20.50
C ALA A 10 -18.00 -26.26 21.03
N LEU A 11 -18.19 -27.54 21.30
CA LEU A 11 -17.11 -28.42 21.76
C LEU A 11 -16.03 -28.60 20.69
N LYS A 12 -16.43 -28.77 19.43
CA LYS A 12 -15.50 -28.85 18.29
C LYS A 12 -14.63 -27.60 18.21
N TRP A 13 -15.23 -26.40 18.28
CA TRP A 13 -14.47 -25.16 18.21
C TRP A 13 -13.61 -24.88 19.44
N ALA A 14 -14.00 -25.36 20.61
CA ALA A 14 -13.19 -25.26 21.82
C ALA A 14 -11.91 -26.11 21.74
N LEU A 15 -11.96 -27.24 21.02
CA LEU A 15 -10.83 -28.17 20.90
C LEU A 15 -10.00 -27.99 19.61
N THR A 16 -10.49 -27.24 18.64
CA THR A 16 -9.77 -27.00 17.38
C THR A 16 -8.94 -25.71 17.44
N LYS A 17 -7.84 -25.70 16.70
CA LYS A 17 -7.00 -24.52 16.56
C LYS A 17 -7.82 -23.38 15.90
N PRO A 18 -7.76 -22.14 16.42
CA PRO A 18 -8.49 -21.02 15.84
C PRO A 18 -8.04 -20.75 14.40
N PRO A 19 -8.98 -20.38 13.49
CA PRO A 19 -8.65 -20.10 12.09
C PRO A 19 -7.95 -18.75 11.87
N THR A 20 -7.81 -17.96 12.93
CA THR A 20 -7.16 -16.65 12.90
C THR A 20 -5.67 -16.75 13.20
N THR A 21 -4.87 -15.91 12.57
CA THR A 21 -3.45 -15.77 12.86
C THR A 21 -3.21 -14.87 14.07
N ARG A 22 -2.10 -15.09 14.78
CA ARG A 22 -1.73 -14.29 15.95
C ARG A 22 -1.02 -13.00 15.55
N TYR A 23 -1.72 -12.14 14.84
CA TYR A 23 -1.19 -10.80 14.55
C TYR A 23 -1.13 -9.97 15.86
N PRO A 24 -0.06 -9.19 16.13
CA PRO A 24 1.09 -8.87 15.28
C PRO A 24 2.29 -9.83 15.40
N PHE A 25 2.22 -10.86 16.24
CA PHE A 25 3.36 -11.79 16.47
C PHE A 25 3.69 -12.62 15.24
N GLU A 26 2.67 -13.01 14.48
CA GLU A 26 2.79 -13.71 13.20
C GLU A 26 2.26 -12.81 12.07
N PRO A 27 3.08 -11.92 11.49
CA PRO A 27 2.63 -11.06 10.41
C PRO A 27 2.34 -11.90 9.17
N ARG A 28 1.22 -11.58 8.52
CA ARG A 28 0.85 -12.23 7.27
C ARG A 28 1.80 -11.81 6.15
N GLN A 29 2.34 -12.78 5.43
CA GLN A 29 3.14 -12.50 4.24
C GLN A 29 2.26 -11.85 3.15
N PRO A 30 2.72 -10.77 2.51
CA PRO A 30 1.98 -10.17 1.41
C PRO A 30 1.89 -11.15 0.24
N ILE A 31 0.76 -11.13 -0.45
CA ILE A 31 0.54 -11.96 -1.63
C ILE A 31 1.20 -11.28 -2.82
N ALA A 32 1.91 -12.04 -3.64
CA ALA A 32 2.55 -11.52 -4.86
C ALA A 32 1.53 -10.76 -5.75
N GLY A 33 1.91 -9.57 -6.19
CA GLY A 33 1.05 -8.68 -6.95
C GLY A 33 0.06 -7.85 -6.12
N SER A 34 0.12 -7.94 -4.77
CA SER A 34 -0.66 -7.05 -3.92
C SER A 34 -0.18 -5.61 -4.06
N ARG A 35 -1.12 -4.67 -4.03
CA ARG A 35 -0.79 -3.24 -4.08
C ARG A 35 -0.26 -2.79 -2.72
N GLY A 36 0.90 -2.15 -2.74
CA GLY A 36 1.52 -1.62 -1.55
C GLY A 36 1.90 -0.15 -1.73
N GLN A 37 3.04 0.24 -1.21
CA GLN A 37 3.48 1.63 -1.30
C GLN A 37 4.25 1.92 -2.59
N ILE A 38 4.17 3.18 -3.03
CA ILE A 38 4.92 3.67 -4.18
C ILE A 38 6.29 4.14 -3.69
N VAL A 39 7.33 3.62 -4.34
CA VAL A 39 8.73 3.99 -4.11
C VAL A 39 9.24 4.78 -5.30
N PHE A 40 9.92 5.88 -5.03
CA PHE A 40 10.50 6.77 -6.04
C PHE A 40 12.00 6.55 -6.14
N THR A 41 12.49 6.39 -7.38
CA THR A 41 13.91 6.32 -7.71
C THR A 41 14.31 7.55 -8.50
N LYS A 42 15.12 8.39 -7.89
CA LYS A 42 15.50 9.71 -8.43
C LYS A 42 16.31 9.61 -9.73
N ASP A 43 17.20 8.62 -9.83
CA ASP A 43 18.19 8.50 -10.90
C ASP A 43 17.57 8.41 -12.30
N ASN A 44 16.40 7.80 -12.41
CA ASN A 44 15.73 7.61 -13.70
C ASN A 44 14.67 8.68 -14.01
N CYS A 45 14.39 9.59 -13.07
CA CYS A 45 13.30 10.55 -13.22
C CYS A 45 13.71 11.75 -14.08
N VAL A 46 12.90 12.05 -15.09
CA VAL A 46 13.06 13.26 -15.93
C VAL A 46 12.11 14.39 -15.55
N TYR A 47 11.40 14.25 -14.45
CA TYR A 47 10.44 15.24 -13.93
C TYR A 47 9.42 15.73 -14.97
N CYS A 48 8.91 14.80 -15.79
CA CYS A 48 7.96 15.10 -16.88
C CYS A 48 6.57 15.51 -16.44
N THR A 49 6.25 15.42 -15.15
CA THR A 49 4.96 15.78 -14.51
C THR A 49 3.76 14.89 -14.87
N VAL A 50 3.92 13.90 -15.72
CA VAL A 50 2.84 13.00 -16.15
C VAL A 50 2.17 12.30 -14.96
N CYS A 51 2.98 11.76 -14.04
CA CYS A 51 2.47 11.08 -12.84
C CYS A 51 1.61 12.02 -11.96
N ALA A 52 2.01 13.28 -11.80
CA ALA A 52 1.25 14.26 -11.03
C ALA A 52 -0.07 14.65 -11.71
N LYS A 53 -0.07 14.85 -13.03
CA LYS A 53 -1.26 15.21 -13.81
C LYS A 53 -2.30 14.09 -13.88
N LYS A 54 -1.84 12.85 -13.88
CA LYS A 54 -2.70 11.67 -14.02
C LYS A 54 -3.10 11.05 -12.66
N CYS A 55 -2.58 11.57 -11.58
CA CYS A 55 -2.97 11.10 -10.25
C CYS A 55 -4.43 11.47 -9.95
N PRO A 56 -5.32 10.50 -9.67
CA PRO A 56 -6.75 10.76 -9.46
C PRO A 56 -7.03 11.57 -8.19
N THR A 57 -6.15 11.50 -7.20
CA THR A 57 -6.31 12.18 -5.91
C THR A 57 -5.43 13.42 -5.76
N GLY A 58 -4.59 13.73 -6.74
CA GLY A 58 -3.62 14.81 -6.64
C GLY A 58 -2.58 14.62 -5.52
N ALA A 59 -2.25 13.36 -5.20
CA ALA A 59 -1.28 13.02 -4.18
C ALA A 59 0.17 13.35 -4.56
N LEU A 60 0.46 13.48 -5.85
CA LEU A 60 1.79 13.71 -6.37
C LEU A 60 2.00 15.17 -6.75
N LEU A 61 3.14 15.72 -6.35
CA LEU A 61 3.62 17.03 -6.80
C LEU A 61 4.97 16.86 -7.46
N VAL A 62 5.12 17.44 -8.64
CA VAL A 62 6.37 17.44 -9.38
C VAL A 62 6.71 18.86 -9.79
N ASN A 63 7.83 19.35 -9.33
CA ASN A 63 8.37 20.65 -9.74
C ASN A 63 9.55 20.43 -10.69
N ARG A 64 9.34 20.77 -11.96
CA ARG A 64 10.33 20.59 -13.02
C ARG A 64 11.52 21.53 -12.84
N ALA A 65 11.27 22.78 -12.43
CA ALA A 65 12.32 23.79 -12.27
C ALA A 65 13.30 23.45 -11.14
N GLN A 66 12.76 22.95 -10.03
CA GLN A 66 13.54 22.57 -8.85
C GLN A 66 13.98 21.11 -8.85
N LYS A 67 13.55 20.31 -9.84
CA LYS A 67 13.77 18.85 -9.89
C LYS A 67 13.37 18.16 -8.59
N LYS A 68 12.21 18.55 -8.04
CA LYS A 68 11.64 17.98 -6.82
C LYS A 68 10.43 17.15 -7.14
N TRP A 69 10.35 16.01 -6.51
CA TRP A 69 9.21 15.11 -6.52
C TRP A 69 8.70 14.94 -5.08
N ALA A 70 7.41 14.96 -4.88
CA ALA A 70 6.80 14.78 -3.57
C ALA A 70 5.53 13.95 -3.66
N ILE A 71 5.28 13.16 -2.62
CA ILE A 71 4.07 12.38 -2.46
C ILE A 71 3.40 12.67 -1.12
N ASP A 72 2.07 12.85 -1.16
CA ASP A 72 1.23 12.86 0.04
C ASP A 72 0.68 11.45 0.24
N ARG A 73 1.24 10.71 1.19
CA ARG A 73 0.86 9.32 1.48
C ARG A 73 -0.59 9.17 1.92
N PHE A 74 -1.15 10.18 2.59
CA PHE A 74 -2.53 10.16 3.05
C PHE A 74 -3.57 10.44 1.95
N ARG A 75 -3.15 11.03 0.84
CA ARG A 75 -3.98 11.18 -0.35
C ARG A 75 -3.84 10.03 -1.34
N CYS A 76 -2.76 9.29 -1.27
CA CYS A 76 -2.47 8.22 -2.19
C CYS A 76 -3.39 7.02 -1.94
N ILE A 77 -4.18 6.63 -2.94
CA ILE A 77 -5.06 5.45 -2.89
C ILE A 77 -4.39 4.17 -3.39
N HIS A 78 -3.08 4.19 -3.59
CA HIS A 78 -2.30 3.05 -4.05
C HIS A 78 -2.82 2.41 -5.36
N CYS A 79 -3.36 3.21 -6.26
CA CYS A 79 -3.93 2.73 -7.52
C CYS A 79 -2.89 2.20 -8.51
N GLY A 80 -1.61 2.61 -8.38
CA GLY A 80 -0.52 2.18 -9.25
C GLY A 80 -0.46 2.85 -10.60
N TYR A 81 -1.41 3.71 -10.95
CA TYR A 81 -1.50 4.32 -12.27
C TYR A 81 -0.27 5.16 -12.64
N CYS A 82 0.31 5.87 -11.67
CA CYS A 82 1.55 6.63 -11.87
C CYS A 82 2.76 5.73 -12.20
N VAL A 83 2.78 4.51 -11.68
CA VAL A 83 3.82 3.51 -11.95
C VAL A 83 3.72 3.02 -13.39
N GLU A 84 2.50 2.71 -13.85
CA GLU A 84 2.23 2.24 -15.21
C GLU A 84 2.55 3.31 -16.27
N LEU A 85 2.20 4.56 -15.99
CA LEU A 85 2.39 5.68 -16.92
C LEU A 85 3.82 6.23 -16.96
N CYS A 86 4.69 5.86 -16.04
CA CYS A 86 6.04 6.41 -15.99
C CYS A 86 6.91 5.88 -17.14
N PRO A 87 7.32 6.73 -18.12
CA PRO A 87 8.09 6.27 -19.27
C PRO A 87 9.49 5.80 -18.89
N LYS A 88 10.03 6.30 -17.80
CA LYS A 88 11.37 5.97 -17.30
C LYS A 88 11.36 4.96 -16.15
N LYS A 89 10.18 4.43 -15.77
CA LYS A 89 10.03 3.47 -14.67
C LYS A 89 10.74 3.89 -13.38
N SER A 90 10.71 5.19 -13.11
CA SER A 90 11.26 5.76 -11.87
C SER A 90 10.37 5.55 -10.64
N LEU A 91 9.15 5.09 -10.85
CA LEU A 91 8.21 4.73 -9.80
C LEU A 91 8.02 3.22 -9.81
N THR A 92 8.12 2.61 -8.64
CA THR A 92 7.86 1.18 -8.44
C THR A 92 6.87 0.99 -7.31
N MET A 93 6.06 -0.04 -7.40
CA MET A 93 5.16 -0.43 -6.33
C MET A 93 5.77 -1.60 -5.56
N VAL A 94 5.97 -1.41 -4.28
CA VAL A 94 6.51 -2.42 -3.37
C VAL A 94 5.37 -2.96 -2.52
N GLU A 95 5.34 -4.27 -2.33
CA GLU A 95 4.35 -4.93 -1.49
C GLU A 95 4.50 -4.51 -0.03
N GLY A 96 3.39 -4.48 0.69
CA GLY A 96 3.36 -4.08 2.09
C GLY A 96 2.93 -2.62 2.29
N HIS A 97 2.65 -2.29 3.53
CA HIS A 97 2.22 -0.95 3.92
C HIS A 97 3.41 -0.08 4.29
N GLY A 98 3.28 1.23 4.05
CA GLY A 98 4.23 2.21 4.55
C GLY A 98 4.18 2.32 6.08
N SER A 99 5.23 2.92 6.65
CA SER A 99 5.27 3.18 8.09
C SER A 99 4.10 4.07 8.52
N PRO A 100 3.44 3.76 9.65
CA PRO A 100 2.40 4.62 10.19
C PRO A 100 2.97 5.98 10.58
N ALA A 101 2.24 7.05 10.32
CA ALA A 101 2.62 8.41 10.67
C ALA A 101 1.48 9.11 11.40
N VAL A 102 1.82 9.99 12.33
CA VAL A 102 0.86 10.78 13.14
C VAL A 102 0.57 12.11 12.46
N THR A 103 1.54 12.62 11.69
CA THR A 103 1.45 13.89 10.98
C THR A 103 1.28 13.66 9.49
N ARG A 104 0.52 14.57 8.85
CA ARG A 104 0.27 14.54 7.42
C ARG A 104 1.32 15.36 6.70
N ASP A 105 2.51 14.84 6.60
CA ASP A 105 3.59 15.50 5.89
C ASP A 105 3.77 14.90 4.49
N ARG A 106 4.18 15.75 3.54
CA ARG A 106 4.57 15.30 2.21
C ARG A 106 6.03 14.83 2.24
N GLU A 107 6.24 13.66 1.69
CA GLU A 107 7.61 13.17 1.48
C GLU A 107 8.20 13.82 0.24
N PHE A 108 9.29 14.54 0.41
CA PHE A 108 10.06 15.18 -0.66
C PHE A 108 11.28 14.35 -1.01
N HIS A 109 11.53 14.20 -2.31
CA HIS A 109 12.67 13.45 -2.88
C HIS A 109 13.39 14.27 -3.95
#